data_629bd9ee09c0aa3d6610acc621eb0999
#
_entry.id   629bd9ee09c0aa3d6610acc621eb0999
#
_cell.length_a   1.000
_cell.length_b   1.000
_cell.length_c   1.000
_cell.angle_alpha   90.00
_cell.angle_beta   90.00
_cell.angle_gamma   90.00
#
_symmetry.space_group_name_H-M   'P 1'
#
loop_
_entity.id
_entity.type
_entity.pdbx_description
1 polymer ?
#
loop_
_entity_poly.entity_id
_entity_poly.type
_entity_poly.pdbx_seq_one_letter_code
_entity_poly.pdbx_strand_id
1 'polypeptide(L)'
;MSTSFDYTDSIAKGVSSFLNSRSPAKPSVPPQFDFAIAHLDPDSIPLEALHEALGKALSDYGGKDLAFYPHAQGFPALRELIANKLKKSRGMDVTPDQIVLTSGSGQAIGLFTQLFCDPGDILITEEFTYSGTLTIMDRFGANIVGIPLDEQGMRPDLLEQTIVDLRGQGKSPKFIYTIPTFQNPVGTDMGPGRRQEILAVAQKHGVPIYEDDCYADLRFSGDSSPAISSYDDQGMTLYSGSFSKILAPGVRLGWLAAPPDVVSHINQLHYGLPTAQFSALATYYYLRDHMESHIEELCHIFKGKRDTMLGAIGEAMGSRVVSSHPDGGLFLWLRMQDGVNTTTLLAKARERGVTYATGQSFSANRIENNYIRLAFGHQTHQEIREGIGVLGSVFEESGALS
;
A
#
# COMPACT_ATOMS: atom_id res chain seq x y z
N MET A 1 -8.84 -3.91 -47.08
CA MET A 1 -8.12 -4.29 -45.85
C MET A 1 -7.79 -3.02 -45.13
N SER A 2 -8.40 -2.75 -43.98
CA SER A 2 -8.06 -1.57 -43.16
C SER A 2 -6.70 -1.86 -42.51
N THR A 3 -5.63 -1.24 -42.99
CA THR A 3 -4.35 -1.23 -42.29
C THR A 3 -4.50 -0.32 -41.08
N SER A 4 -4.62 -0.90 -39.86
CA SER A 4 -4.55 -0.12 -38.63
C SER A 4 -3.18 0.57 -38.55
N PHE A 5 -3.17 1.83 -38.13
CA PHE A 5 -1.92 2.56 -37.89
C PHE A 5 -1.16 1.91 -36.74
N ASP A 6 0.12 1.65 -36.91
CA ASP A 6 0.99 1.15 -35.86
C ASP A 6 1.61 2.31 -35.07
N TYR A 7 1.28 2.42 -33.79
CA TYR A 7 1.79 3.46 -32.89
C TYR A 7 3.14 3.13 -32.25
N THR A 8 3.73 1.97 -32.52
CA THR A 8 4.93 1.49 -31.82
C THR A 8 6.08 2.50 -31.88
N ASP A 9 6.34 3.06 -33.05
CA ASP A 9 7.41 4.05 -33.25
C ASP A 9 7.11 5.44 -32.66
N SER A 10 5.82 5.69 -32.34
CA SER A 10 5.37 6.96 -31.77
C SER A 10 5.40 6.97 -30.24
N ILE A 11 5.64 5.83 -29.60
CA ILE A 11 5.70 5.73 -28.14
C ILE A 11 7.01 6.36 -27.63
N ALA A 12 6.90 7.24 -26.63
CA ALA A 12 8.07 7.86 -26.01
C ALA A 12 9.09 6.82 -25.51
N LYS A 13 10.38 7.03 -25.77
CA LYS A 13 11.45 6.07 -25.46
C LYS A 13 11.47 5.60 -24.00
N GLY A 14 11.25 6.50 -23.04
CA GLY A 14 11.19 6.14 -21.62
C GLY A 14 10.02 5.22 -21.30
N VAL A 15 8.86 5.45 -21.94
CA VAL A 15 7.67 4.59 -21.80
C VAL A 15 7.91 3.23 -22.45
N SER A 16 8.49 3.18 -23.63
CA SER A 16 8.85 1.92 -24.32
C SER A 16 9.82 1.08 -23.49
N SER A 17 10.83 1.70 -22.89
CA SER A 17 11.79 1.01 -22.00
C SER A 17 11.06 0.40 -20.78
N PHE A 18 10.20 1.17 -20.13
CA PHE A 18 9.39 0.68 -19.01
C PHE A 18 8.45 -0.47 -19.41
N LEU A 19 7.74 -0.37 -20.53
CA LEU A 19 6.83 -1.41 -21.02
C LEU A 19 7.58 -2.70 -21.41
N ASN A 20 8.74 -2.58 -22.06
CA ASN A 20 9.55 -3.73 -22.46
C ASN A 20 10.18 -4.47 -21.29
N SER A 21 10.38 -3.80 -20.15
CA SER A 21 10.85 -4.46 -18.92
C SER A 21 9.78 -5.34 -18.26
N ARG A 22 8.52 -5.29 -18.75
CA ARG A 22 7.36 -5.97 -18.17
C ARG A 22 6.68 -6.83 -19.21
N SER A 23 6.59 -8.12 -18.93
CA SER A 23 5.73 -8.99 -19.75
C SER A 23 4.26 -8.68 -19.47
N PRO A 24 3.42 -8.40 -20.49
CA PRO A 24 2.00 -8.27 -20.29
C PRO A 24 1.47 -9.58 -19.70
N ALA A 25 0.88 -9.51 -18.53
CA ALA A 25 0.18 -10.66 -17.97
C ALA A 25 -0.96 -11.03 -18.92
N LYS A 26 -0.90 -12.21 -19.55
CA LYS A 26 -2.07 -12.73 -20.27
C LYS A 26 -3.19 -12.92 -19.26
N PRO A 27 -4.41 -12.50 -19.56
CA PRO A 27 -5.56 -12.82 -18.74
C PRO A 27 -5.66 -14.35 -18.66
N SER A 28 -5.27 -14.91 -17.55
CA SER A 28 -5.56 -16.30 -17.20
C SER A 28 -7.02 -16.38 -16.72
N VAL A 29 -7.60 -17.56 -16.80
CA VAL A 29 -8.86 -17.84 -16.09
C VAL A 29 -8.70 -17.35 -14.64
N PRO A 30 -9.67 -16.58 -14.09
CA PRO A 30 -9.58 -16.14 -12.70
C PRO A 30 -9.33 -17.35 -11.79
N PRO A 31 -8.39 -17.26 -10.84
CA PRO A 31 -8.15 -18.36 -9.91
C PRO A 31 -9.40 -18.57 -9.04
N GLN A 32 -9.63 -19.81 -8.62
CA GLN A 32 -10.70 -20.11 -7.67
C GLN A 32 -10.40 -19.50 -6.30
N PHE A 33 -9.12 -19.53 -5.90
CA PHE A 33 -8.65 -18.97 -4.63
C PHE A 33 -7.54 -17.94 -4.90
N ASP A 34 -7.90 -16.66 -4.79
CA ASP A 34 -6.94 -15.55 -5.03
C ASP A 34 -6.42 -14.99 -3.70
N PHE A 35 -5.22 -15.42 -3.32
CA PHE A 35 -4.47 -14.86 -2.18
C PHE A 35 -3.39 -13.86 -2.63
N ALA A 36 -3.32 -13.51 -3.93
CA ALA A 36 -2.30 -12.61 -4.45
C ALA A 36 -2.67 -11.13 -4.24
N ILE A 37 -3.95 -10.77 -4.30
CA ILE A 37 -4.39 -9.37 -4.26
C ILE A 37 -5.11 -9.08 -2.93
N ALA A 38 -4.78 -7.95 -2.31
CA ALA A 38 -5.42 -7.49 -1.07
C ALA A 38 -6.77 -6.80 -1.36
N HIS A 39 -7.74 -7.59 -1.82
CA HIS A 39 -9.13 -7.16 -1.88
C HIS A 39 -9.78 -7.21 -0.50
N LEU A 40 -10.86 -6.44 -0.32
CA LEU A 40 -11.72 -6.53 0.85
C LEU A 40 -12.77 -7.63 0.64
N ASP A 41 -13.39 -8.04 1.73
CA ASP A 41 -14.60 -8.85 1.71
C ASP A 41 -15.74 -8.05 1.04
N PRO A 42 -16.36 -8.55 -0.04
CA PRO A 42 -17.47 -7.85 -0.66
C PRO A 42 -18.63 -7.56 0.30
N ASP A 43 -18.89 -8.48 1.24
CA ASP A 43 -19.97 -8.37 2.22
C ASP A 43 -19.67 -7.33 3.32
N SER A 44 -18.40 -6.91 3.45
CA SER A 44 -18.00 -5.82 4.36
C SER A 44 -18.24 -4.41 3.79
N ILE A 45 -18.62 -4.29 2.51
CA ILE A 45 -18.88 -3.00 1.88
C ILE A 45 -20.29 -2.52 2.25
N PRO A 46 -20.46 -1.36 2.91
CA PRO A 46 -21.75 -0.89 3.41
C PRO A 46 -22.59 -0.24 2.29
N LEU A 47 -23.05 -1.02 1.30
CA LEU A 47 -23.65 -0.52 0.06
C LEU A 47 -24.92 0.31 0.31
N GLU A 48 -25.83 -0.15 1.20
CA GLU A 48 -27.07 0.57 1.52
C GLU A 48 -26.77 1.90 2.20
N ALA A 49 -25.89 1.91 3.20
CA ALA A 49 -25.50 3.13 3.89
C ALA A 49 -24.74 4.12 2.99
N LEU A 50 -23.94 3.62 2.04
CA LEU A 50 -23.28 4.46 1.01
C LEU A 50 -24.31 5.06 0.04
N HIS A 51 -25.34 4.31 -0.33
CA HIS A 51 -26.44 4.81 -1.18
C HIS A 51 -27.21 5.92 -0.46
N GLU A 52 -27.58 5.72 0.80
CA GLU A 52 -28.26 6.73 1.62
C GLU A 52 -27.39 7.97 1.81
N ALA A 53 -26.09 7.78 2.14
CA ALA A 53 -25.13 8.86 2.31
C ALA A 53 -25.00 9.70 1.03
N LEU A 54 -24.88 9.07 -0.13
CA LEU A 54 -24.82 9.76 -1.41
C LEU A 54 -26.14 10.49 -1.73
N GLY A 55 -27.30 9.85 -1.49
CA GLY A 55 -28.61 10.46 -1.69
C GLY A 55 -28.79 11.72 -0.86
N LYS A 56 -28.38 11.68 0.43
CA LYS A 56 -28.38 12.85 1.32
C LYS A 56 -27.42 13.94 0.85
N ALA A 57 -26.21 13.56 0.44
CA ALA A 57 -25.23 14.52 -0.09
C ALA A 57 -25.75 15.27 -1.33
N LEU A 58 -26.39 14.55 -2.25
CA LEU A 58 -27.00 15.16 -3.44
C LEU A 58 -28.17 16.07 -3.12
N SER A 59 -28.91 15.77 -2.05
CA SER A 59 -30.00 16.64 -1.56
C SER A 59 -29.48 17.92 -0.92
N ASP A 60 -28.38 17.84 -0.16
CA ASP A 60 -27.81 18.97 0.58
C ASP A 60 -26.99 19.91 -0.33
N TYR A 61 -26.17 19.36 -1.22
CA TYR A 61 -25.30 20.12 -2.13
C TYR A 61 -25.92 20.36 -3.51
N GLY A 62 -26.69 19.40 -4.00
CA GLY A 62 -27.44 19.51 -5.25
C GLY A 62 -26.58 19.76 -6.48
N GLY A 63 -27.22 20.32 -7.52
CA GLY A 63 -26.56 20.61 -8.78
C GLY A 63 -25.48 21.69 -8.71
N LYS A 64 -25.42 22.50 -7.66
CA LYS A 64 -24.41 23.56 -7.53
C LYS A 64 -22.99 22.99 -7.46
N ASP A 65 -22.76 21.97 -6.63
CA ASP A 65 -21.43 21.38 -6.48
C ASP A 65 -21.00 20.53 -7.68
N LEU A 66 -21.98 19.94 -8.38
CA LEU A 66 -21.68 19.12 -9.55
C LEU A 66 -21.55 19.93 -10.85
N ALA A 67 -22.02 21.18 -10.86
CA ALA A 67 -21.89 22.07 -12.02
C ALA A 67 -20.48 22.71 -12.14
N PHE A 68 -19.67 22.63 -11.09
CA PHE A 68 -18.34 23.20 -11.07
C PHE A 68 -17.26 22.11 -10.89
N TYR A 69 -16.05 22.41 -11.34
CA TYR A 69 -14.91 21.56 -11.05
C TYR A 69 -14.65 21.52 -9.53
N PRO A 70 -14.33 20.36 -8.96
CA PRO A 70 -13.98 20.25 -7.54
C PRO A 70 -12.78 21.14 -7.17
N HIS A 71 -12.66 21.47 -5.89
CA HIS A 71 -11.48 22.15 -5.36
C HIS A 71 -10.20 21.34 -5.68
N ALA A 72 -9.10 22.02 -6.04
CA ALA A 72 -7.86 21.36 -6.44
C ALA A 72 -7.35 20.33 -5.41
N GLN A 73 -7.47 20.65 -4.12
CA GLN A 73 -7.13 19.74 -3.01
C GLN A 73 -8.23 18.72 -2.70
N GLY A 74 -9.36 18.75 -3.39
CA GLY A 74 -10.54 17.92 -3.13
C GLY A 74 -11.52 18.52 -2.13
N PHE A 75 -12.57 17.76 -1.79
CA PHE A 75 -13.73 18.20 -1.01
C PHE A 75 -13.32 18.70 0.40
N PRO A 76 -13.59 19.97 0.75
CA PRO A 76 -13.08 20.57 1.99
C PRO A 76 -13.52 19.84 3.27
N ALA A 77 -14.80 19.45 3.37
CA ALA A 77 -15.31 18.79 4.57
C ALA A 77 -14.68 17.38 4.77
N LEU A 78 -14.33 16.69 3.68
CA LEU A 78 -13.61 15.41 3.80
C LEU A 78 -12.17 15.63 4.25
N ARG A 79 -11.51 16.71 3.81
CA ARG A 79 -10.16 17.07 4.30
C ARG A 79 -10.17 17.40 5.80
N GLU A 80 -11.19 18.09 6.28
CA GLU A 80 -11.40 18.37 7.71
C GLU A 80 -11.62 17.07 8.51
N LEU A 81 -12.44 16.16 8.00
CA LEU A 81 -12.67 14.86 8.61
C LEU A 81 -11.36 14.06 8.72
N ILE A 82 -10.52 14.08 7.67
CA ILE A 82 -9.21 13.42 7.67
C ILE A 82 -8.27 14.09 8.69
N ALA A 83 -8.20 15.42 8.76
CA ALA A 83 -7.36 16.12 9.75
C ALA A 83 -7.72 15.72 11.18
N ASN A 84 -9.01 15.70 11.50
CA ASN A 84 -9.52 15.28 12.81
C ASN A 84 -9.19 13.80 13.10
N LYS A 85 -9.34 12.92 12.10
CA LYS A 85 -8.97 11.52 12.20
C LYS A 85 -7.47 11.37 12.50
N LEU A 86 -6.61 12.03 11.76
CA LEU A 86 -5.15 11.96 11.92
C LEU A 86 -4.71 12.46 13.29
N LYS A 87 -5.32 13.54 13.79
CA LYS A 87 -5.08 14.04 15.15
C LYS A 87 -5.43 12.98 16.21
N LYS A 88 -6.61 12.36 16.08
CA LYS A 88 -7.12 11.38 17.06
C LYS A 88 -6.35 10.06 17.02
N SER A 89 -6.12 9.51 15.82
CA SER A 89 -5.62 8.14 15.65
C SER A 89 -4.12 8.05 15.42
N ARG A 90 -3.46 9.13 14.94
CA ARG A 90 -2.04 9.10 14.54
C ARG A 90 -1.18 10.14 15.27
N GLY A 91 -1.77 10.97 16.13
CA GLY A 91 -1.08 12.02 16.87
C GLY A 91 -0.59 13.18 16.00
N MET A 92 -1.09 13.31 14.77
CA MET A 92 -0.69 14.35 13.82
C MET A 92 -1.55 15.59 13.97
N ASP A 93 -0.96 16.75 14.20
CA ASP A 93 -1.66 18.04 14.29
C ASP A 93 -1.58 18.78 12.94
N VAL A 94 -2.29 18.27 11.94
CA VAL A 94 -2.33 18.82 10.59
C VAL A 94 -3.64 19.58 10.36
N THR A 95 -3.58 20.64 9.56
CA THR A 95 -4.77 21.42 9.15
C THR A 95 -5.36 20.84 7.86
N PRO A 96 -6.67 21.10 7.58
CA PRO A 96 -7.27 20.69 6.30
C PRO A 96 -6.54 21.21 5.06
N ASP A 97 -5.85 22.36 5.16
CA ASP A 97 -5.10 22.95 4.05
C ASP A 97 -3.76 22.26 3.78
N GLN A 98 -3.32 21.43 4.70
CA GLN A 98 -2.16 20.55 4.50
C GLN A 98 -2.52 19.20 3.86
N ILE A 99 -3.81 18.96 3.56
CA ILE A 99 -4.30 17.70 3.01
C ILE A 99 -4.73 17.89 1.56
N VAL A 100 -4.26 16.99 0.69
CA VAL A 100 -4.67 16.85 -0.70
C VAL A 100 -5.33 15.50 -0.90
N LEU A 101 -6.58 15.47 -1.38
CA LEU A 101 -7.24 14.23 -1.78
C LEU A 101 -6.65 13.73 -3.10
N THR A 102 -6.50 12.42 -3.20
CA THR A 102 -5.94 11.76 -4.38
C THR A 102 -6.80 10.58 -4.81
N SER A 103 -6.66 10.13 -6.05
CA SER A 103 -7.32 8.92 -6.57
C SER A 103 -6.65 7.64 -6.04
N GLY A 104 -6.68 7.48 -4.71
CA GLY A 104 -5.97 6.47 -3.93
C GLY A 104 -4.51 6.83 -3.67
N SER A 105 -3.85 6.11 -2.74
CA SER A 105 -2.44 6.31 -2.38
C SER A 105 -1.47 6.12 -3.56
N GLY A 106 -1.85 5.34 -4.57
CA GLY A 106 -1.05 5.20 -5.80
C GLY A 106 -0.86 6.51 -6.56
N GLN A 107 -1.86 7.42 -6.59
CA GLN A 107 -1.68 8.75 -7.15
C GLN A 107 -0.86 9.63 -6.22
N ALA A 108 -1.03 9.52 -4.91
CA ALA A 108 -0.26 10.28 -3.93
C ALA A 108 1.25 10.03 -4.08
N ILE A 109 1.68 8.75 -4.09
CA ILE A 109 3.10 8.41 -4.30
C ILE A 109 3.58 8.78 -5.71
N GLY A 110 2.72 8.69 -6.72
CA GLY A 110 3.05 9.09 -8.09
C GLY A 110 3.34 10.59 -8.21
N LEU A 111 2.49 11.45 -7.63
CA LEU A 111 2.69 12.90 -7.58
C LEU A 111 3.94 13.28 -6.77
N PHE A 112 4.14 12.58 -5.64
CA PHE A 112 5.32 12.80 -4.82
C PHE A 112 6.61 12.40 -5.55
N THR A 113 6.63 11.24 -6.18
CA THR A 113 7.79 10.79 -6.97
C THR A 113 8.05 11.74 -8.13
N GLN A 114 7.01 12.20 -8.81
CA GLN A 114 7.14 13.19 -9.91
C GLN A 114 7.72 14.52 -9.42
N LEU A 115 7.38 14.95 -8.20
CA LEU A 115 7.88 16.21 -7.64
C LEU A 115 9.36 16.16 -7.24
N PHE A 116 9.82 15.02 -6.71
CA PHE A 116 11.14 14.92 -6.08
C PHE A 116 12.17 14.11 -6.87
N CYS A 117 11.78 13.39 -7.93
CA CYS A 117 12.65 12.43 -8.60
C CYS A 117 12.76 12.70 -10.10
N ASP A 118 13.98 12.91 -10.56
CA ASP A 118 14.37 12.85 -11.95
C ASP A 118 14.82 11.42 -12.32
N PRO A 119 14.75 11.03 -13.61
CA PRO A 119 15.28 9.74 -14.06
C PRO A 119 16.75 9.56 -13.68
N GLY A 120 17.08 8.44 -13.03
CA GLY A 120 18.40 8.12 -12.52
C GLY A 120 18.64 8.51 -11.05
N ASP A 121 17.76 9.26 -10.43
CA ASP A 121 17.83 9.57 -9.01
C ASP A 121 17.64 8.33 -8.13
N ILE A 122 18.18 8.39 -6.90
CA ILE A 122 18.13 7.28 -5.96
C ILE A 122 16.98 7.48 -4.97
N LEU A 123 16.17 6.45 -4.83
CA LEU A 123 15.12 6.34 -3.81
C LEU A 123 15.43 5.19 -2.87
N ILE A 124 15.24 5.40 -1.58
CA ILE A 124 15.43 4.35 -0.58
C ILE A 124 14.05 3.80 -0.17
N THR A 125 13.94 2.48 -0.05
CA THR A 125 12.74 1.78 0.44
C THR A 125 13.13 0.70 1.45
N GLU A 126 12.17 0.02 2.06
CA GLU A 126 12.43 -1.31 2.63
C GLU A 126 12.82 -2.29 1.52
N GLU A 127 13.64 -3.32 1.84
CA GLU A 127 14.01 -4.37 0.88
C GLU A 127 12.78 -5.08 0.33
N PHE A 128 11.87 -5.47 1.20
CA PHE A 128 10.55 -5.94 0.80
C PHE A 128 9.53 -4.85 1.03
N THR A 129 8.95 -4.34 -0.05
CA THR A 129 7.97 -3.25 0.02
C THR A 129 6.88 -3.41 -1.05
N TYR A 130 5.86 -2.58 -1.02
CA TYR A 130 4.72 -2.69 -1.91
C TYR A 130 5.12 -2.61 -3.39
N SER A 131 4.84 -3.69 -4.13
CA SER A 131 5.20 -3.82 -5.56
C SER A 131 4.59 -2.74 -6.45
N GLY A 132 3.43 -2.18 -6.06
CA GLY A 132 2.81 -1.05 -6.76
C GLY A 132 3.65 0.22 -6.67
N THR A 133 4.22 0.50 -5.49
CA THR A 133 5.14 1.63 -5.30
C THR A 133 6.43 1.44 -6.08
N LEU A 134 7.05 0.24 -6.03
CA LEU A 134 8.22 -0.08 -6.86
C LEU A 134 7.94 0.16 -8.34
N THR A 135 6.75 -0.25 -8.81
CA THR A 135 6.30 -0.02 -10.18
C THR A 135 6.18 1.47 -10.53
N ILE A 136 5.65 2.27 -9.61
CA ILE A 136 5.51 3.73 -9.82
C ILE A 136 6.89 4.36 -9.89
N MET A 137 7.80 4.05 -8.97
CA MET A 137 9.16 4.56 -8.95
C MET A 137 9.95 4.16 -10.21
N ASP A 138 9.86 2.91 -10.63
CA ASP A 138 10.45 2.41 -11.89
C ASP A 138 9.95 3.21 -13.11
N ARG A 139 8.65 3.57 -13.14
CA ARG A 139 8.06 4.35 -14.24
C ARG A 139 8.65 5.75 -14.35
N PHE A 140 9.09 6.34 -13.24
CA PHE A 140 9.81 7.61 -13.21
C PHE A 140 11.32 7.46 -13.45
N GLY A 141 11.80 6.23 -13.65
CA GLY A 141 13.21 5.95 -13.95
C GLY A 141 14.12 6.03 -12.72
N ALA A 142 13.57 5.87 -11.52
CA ALA A 142 14.35 5.90 -10.28
C ALA A 142 15.25 4.67 -10.13
N ASN A 143 16.39 4.85 -9.47
CA ASN A 143 17.21 3.77 -8.95
C ASN A 143 16.78 3.47 -7.50
N ILE A 144 16.20 2.31 -7.26
CA ILE A 144 15.66 1.94 -5.96
C ILE A 144 16.72 1.17 -5.18
N VAL A 145 16.92 1.53 -3.91
CA VAL A 145 17.82 0.85 -2.97
C VAL A 145 17.00 0.36 -1.78
N GLY A 146 16.94 -0.95 -1.60
CA GLY A 146 16.21 -1.60 -0.52
C GLY A 146 17.05 -1.76 0.75
N ILE A 147 16.50 -1.36 1.88
CA ILE A 147 17.11 -1.53 3.21
C ILE A 147 16.54 -2.78 3.87
N PRO A 148 17.37 -3.69 4.39
CA PRO A 148 16.91 -4.86 5.13
C PRO A 148 15.97 -4.51 6.29
N LEU A 149 15.01 -5.41 6.53
CA LEU A 149 14.10 -5.34 7.67
C LEU A 149 14.52 -6.37 8.74
N ASP A 150 14.19 -6.04 9.97
CA ASP A 150 14.10 -6.99 11.07
C ASP A 150 12.64 -7.10 11.59
N GLU A 151 12.44 -7.71 12.75
CA GLU A 151 11.11 -7.88 13.36
C GLU A 151 10.41 -6.54 13.69
N GLN A 152 11.16 -5.44 13.75
CA GLN A 152 10.65 -4.09 14.01
C GLN A 152 10.56 -3.23 12.72
N GLY A 153 10.78 -3.81 11.54
CA GLY A 153 10.74 -3.10 10.25
C GLY A 153 12.11 -2.66 9.75
N MET A 154 12.19 -1.55 9.01
CA MET A 154 13.43 -1.04 8.41
C MET A 154 14.54 -0.85 9.48
N ARG A 155 15.74 -1.35 9.16
CA ARG A 155 16.94 -1.24 10.03
C ARG A 155 17.56 0.17 9.94
N PRO A 156 17.52 1.00 11.02
CA PRO A 156 18.02 2.37 10.97
C PRO A 156 19.55 2.45 10.84
N ASP A 157 20.29 1.50 11.40
CA ASP A 157 21.73 1.41 11.26
C ASP A 157 22.15 1.14 9.81
N LEU A 158 21.44 0.25 9.10
CA LEU A 158 21.70 -0.03 7.68
C LEU A 158 21.21 1.10 6.79
N LEU A 159 20.11 1.78 7.15
CA LEU A 159 19.65 2.98 6.47
C LEU A 159 20.72 4.07 6.52
N GLU A 160 21.26 4.36 7.70
CA GLU A 160 22.32 5.35 7.87
C GLU A 160 23.57 4.98 7.09
N GLN A 161 24.05 3.73 7.22
CA GLN A 161 25.21 3.25 6.48
C GLN A 161 25.02 3.40 4.96
N THR A 162 23.86 3.04 4.45
CA THR A 162 23.53 3.17 3.01
C THR A 162 23.59 4.62 2.55
N ILE A 163 23.03 5.57 3.32
CA ILE A 163 23.09 6.99 2.97
C ILE A 163 24.53 7.51 2.95
N VAL A 164 25.35 7.11 3.93
CA VAL A 164 26.78 7.48 4.02
C VAL A 164 27.55 6.92 2.81
N ASP A 165 27.33 5.66 2.48
CA ASP A 165 28.02 4.99 1.36
C ASP A 165 27.64 5.62 0.01
N LEU A 166 26.37 5.95 -0.18
CA LEU A 166 25.90 6.65 -1.39
C LEU A 166 26.58 8.03 -1.52
N ARG A 167 26.64 8.80 -0.42
CA ARG A 167 27.31 10.10 -0.42
C ARG A 167 28.81 10.00 -0.67
N GLY A 168 29.46 8.96 -0.16
CA GLY A 168 30.86 8.65 -0.47
C GLY A 168 31.12 8.40 -1.96
N GLN A 169 30.07 8.00 -2.69
CA GLN A 169 30.09 7.83 -4.17
C GLN A 169 29.64 9.10 -4.91
N GLY A 170 29.41 10.22 -4.24
CA GLY A 170 28.91 11.46 -4.84
C GLY A 170 27.41 11.41 -5.20
N LYS A 171 26.66 10.47 -4.62
CA LYS A 171 25.22 10.28 -4.84
C LYS A 171 24.45 10.68 -3.59
N SER A 172 23.23 11.21 -3.77
CA SER A 172 22.34 11.55 -2.65
C SER A 172 20.96 10.97 -2.90
N PRO A 173 20.37 10.22 -1.94
CA PRO A 173 19.01 9.77 -2.08
C PRO A 173 18.04 10.96 -1.98
N LYS A 174 16.95 10.92 -2.75
CA LYS A 174 15.93 11.97 -2.79
C LYS A 174 14.93 11.86 -1.65
N PHE A 175 14.51 10.65 -1.32
CA PHE A 175 13.63 10.38 -0.18
C PHE A 175 13.71 8.91 0.25
N ILE A 176 13.18 8.67 1.44
CA ILE A 176 12.97 7.36 2.04
C ILE A 176 11.47 7.06 1.97
N TYR A 177 11.07 5.96 1.36
CA TYR A 177 9.70 5.44 1.41
C TYR A 177 9.61 4.32 2.44
N THR A 178 8.62 4.35 3.32
CA THR A 178 8.40 3.30 4.32
C THR A 178 6.91 3.08 4.60
N ILE A 179 6.55 1.84 4.93
CA ILE A 179 5.23 1.44 5.41
C ILE A 179 5.36 1.04 6.89
N PRO A 180 5.20 1.96 7.83
CA PRO A 180 5.55 1.69 9.23
C PRO A 180 4.51 0.86 9.99
N THR A 181 3.26 0.76 9.49
CA THR A 181 2.18 0.05 10.17
C THR A 181 1.67 -1.10 9.32
N PHE A 182 1.73 -2.33 9.82
CA PHE A 182 1.29 -3.55 9.10
C PHE A 182 1.86 -3.61 7.69
N GLN A 183 3.16 -3.51 7.63
CA GLN A 183 3.97 -3.38 6.43
C GLN A 183 3.58 -4.39 5.33
N ASN A 184 3.45 -3.93 4.11
CA ASN A 184 3.18 -4.76 2.95
C ASN A 184 4.50 -5.05 2.20
N PRO A 185 4.99 -6.30 2.19
CA PRO A 185 4.27 -7.57 2.42
C PRO A 185 4.46 -8.22 3.80
N VAL A 186 5.38 -7.75 4.64
CA VAL A 186 5.92 -8.51 5.78
C VAL A 186 4.95 -8.56 6.98
N GLY A 187 4.09 -7.55 7.13
CA GLY A 187 3.15 -7.44 8.24
C GLY A 187 3.75 -6.86 9.52
N THR A 188 5.00 -6.38 9.50
CA THR A 188 5.63 -5.74 10.67
C THR A 188 4.92 -4.43 11.04
N ASP A 189 4.94 -4.09 12.33
CA ASP A 189 4.44 -2.84 12.89
C ASP A 189 5.58 -2.16 13.66
N MET A 190 6.06 -1.03 13.16
CA MET A 190 7.12 -0.29 13.80
C MET A 190 6.62 0.33 15.10
N GLY A 191 7.24 -0.05 16.22
CA GLY A 191 7.00 0.60 17.50
C GLY A 191 7.49 2.05 17.53
N PRO A 192 7.07 2.83 18.55
CA PRO A 192 7.42 4.26 18.67
C PRO A 192 8.93 4.54 18.60
N GLY A 193 9.76 3.70 19.25
CA GLY A 193 11.22 3.86 19.24
C GLY A 193 11.79 3.73 17.82
N ARG A 194 11.40 2.69 17.06
CA ARG A 194 11.89 2.47 15.70
C ARG A 194 11.51 3.62 14.77
N ARG A 195 10.28 4.18 14.92
CA ARG A 195 9.83 5.34 14.13
C ARG A 195 10.70 6.56 14.39
N GLN A 196 11.06 6.81 15.65
CA GLN A 196 11.96 7.92 16.04
C GLN A 196 13.38 7.68 15.54
N GLU A 197 13.91 6.46 15.58
CA GLU A 197 15.23 6.11 15.05
C GLU A 197 15.32 6.39 13.54
N ILE A 198 14.33 5.96 12.76
CA ILE A 198 14.26 6.22 11.31
C ILE A 198 14.20 7.73 11.03
N LEU A 199 13.35 8.46 11.76
CA LEU A 199 13.24 9.91 11.65
C LEU A 199 14.56 10.61 11.98
N ALA A 200 15.24 10.20 13.05
CA ALA A 200 16.52 10.77 13.45
C ALA A 200 17.60 10.60 12.37
N VAL A 201 17.66 9.43 11.72
CA VAL A 201 18.57 9.20 10.59
C VAL A 201 18.20 10.11 9.42
N ALA A 202 16.92 10.21 9.07
CA ALA A 202 16.43 11.08 8.00
C ALA A 202 16.78 12.55 8.24
N GLN A 203 16.52 13.07 9.44
CA GLN A 203 16.83 14.44 9.85
C GLN A 203 18.34 14.71 9.87
N LYS A 204 19.14 13.80 10.43
CA LYS A 204 20.62 13.91 10.45
C LYS A 204 21.21 14.05 9.04
N HIS A 205 20.61 13.36 8.09
CA HIS A 205 21.11 13.34 6.72
C HIS A 205 20.30 14.23 5.75
N GLY A 206 19.28 14.96 6.21
CA GLY A 206 18.47 15.83 5.36
C GLY A 206 17.79 15.08 4.20
N VAL A 207 17.29 13.87 4.45
CA VAL A 207 16.59 13.04 3.46
C VAL A 207 15.11 12.92 3.87
N PRO A 208 14.14 13.48 3.14
CA PRO A 208 12.74 13.44 3.52
C PRO A 208 12.18 12.01 3.52
N ILE A 209 11.13 11.80 4.34
CA ILE A 209 10.41 10.53 4.45
C ILE A 209 9.05 10.64 3.77
N TYR A 210 8.69 9.63 2.98
CA TYR A 210 7.31 9.35 2.58
C TYR A 210 6.78 8.19 3.42
N GLU A 211 5.87 8.50 4.33
CA GLU A 211 5.20 7.56 5.21
C GLU A 211 3.89 7.08 4.57
N ASP A 212 3.84 5.81 4.12
CA ASP A 212 2.64 5.18 3.55
C ASP A 212 1.92 4.36 4.63
N ASP A 213 0.77 4.84 5.09
CA ASP A 213 0.09 4.29 6.26
C ASP A 213 -1.33 3.79 5.93
N CYS A 214 -1.46 3.11 4.79
CA CYS A 214 -2.73 2.63 4.25
C CYS A 214 -3.45 1.58 5.11
N TYR A 215 -2.75 0.92 6.05
CA TYR A 215 -3.28 -0.18 6.86
C TYR A 215 -3.46 0.18 8.33
N ALA A 216 -3.10 1.38 8.75
CA ALA A 216 -3.04 1.81 10.15
C ALA A 216 -4.34 1.59 10.95
N ASP A 217 -5.47 1.70 10.27
CA ASP A 217 -6.79 1.55 10.89
C ASP A 217 -7.19 0.07 11.12
N LEU A 218 -6.58 -0.87 10.41
CA LEU A 218 -6.89 -2.30 10.50
C LEU A 218 -6.06 -2.98 11.60
N ARG A 219 -6.18 -2.51 12.83
CA ARG A 219 -5.50 -3.06 14.02
C ARG A 219 -6.41 -4.01 14.77
N PHE A 220 -6.00 -5.25 14.93
CA PHE A 220 -6.78 -6.32 15.61
C PHE A 220 -6.46 -6.42 17.09
N SER A 221 -5.25 -6.05 17.49
CA SER A 221 -4.77 -6.09 18.87
C SER A 221 -3.61 -5.12 19.10
N GLY A 222 -3.34 -4.84 20.39
CA GLY A 222 -2.28 -3.92 20.80
C GLY A 222 -2.62 -2.44 20.62
N ASP A 223 -1.72 -1.58 21.07
CA ASP A 223 -1.89 -0.13 21.00
C ASP A 223 -1.40 0.43 19.65
N SER A 224 -2.06 1.48 19.17
CA SER A 224 -1.64 2.19 17.96
C SER A 224 -0.42 3.06 18.25
N SER A 225 0.63 2.91 17.44
CA SER A 225 1.77 3.83 17.49
C SER A 225 1.43 5.14 16.77
N PRO A 226 1.83 6.30 17.28
CA PRO A 226 1.76 7.56 16.55
C PRO A 226 2.52 7.47 15.22
N ALA A 227 2.13 8.27 14.22
CA ALA A 227 2.81 8.33 12.93
C ALA A 227 4.26 8.82 13.09
N ILE A 228 5.16 8.48 12.16
CA ILE A 228 6.52 9.09 12.10
C ILE A 228 6.37 10.60 12.00
N SER A 229 5.45 11.07 11.16
CA SER A 229 5.10 12.49 10.99
C SER A 229 4.73 13.20 12.30
N SER A 230 4.22 12.49 13.31
CA SER A 230 3.85 13.10 14.60
C SER A 230 5.05 13.46 15.47
N TYR A 231 6.21 12.87 15.21
CA TYR A 231 7.48 13.17 15.90
C TYR A 231 8.33 14.19 15.15
N ASP A 232 7.93 14.54 13.91
CA ASP A 232 8.72 15.37 13.02
C ASP A 232 8.46 16.86 13.29
N ASP A 233 9.44 17.53 13.87
CA ASP A 233 9.45 18.97 14.16
C ASP A 233 10.07 19.82 13.03
N GLN A 234 10.62 19.18 11.99
CA GLN A 234 11.28 19.85 10.86
C GLN A 234 10.45 19.85 9.57
N GLY A 235 9.31 19.16 9.53
CA GLY A 235 8.45 19.08 8.36
C GLY A 235 9.06 18.26 7.20
N MET A 236 9.87 17.27 7.52
CA MET A 236 10.54 16.40 6.53
C MET A 236 9.71 15.17 6.16
N THR A 237 8.64 14.88 6.90
CA THR A 237 7.81 13.69 6.68
C THR A 237 6.53 14.06 5.97
N LEU A 238 6.26 13.37 4.86
CA LEU A 238 5.00 13.43 4.16
C LEU A 238 4.24 12.14 4.44
N TYR A 239 2.96 12.26 4.77
CA TYR A 239 2.11 11.16 5.18
C TYR A 239 1.04 10.87 4.15
N SER A 240 0.84 9.62 3.78
CA SER A 240 -0.28 9.20 2.93
C SER A 240 -1.15 8.15 3.60
N GLY A 241 -2.43 8.21 3.28
CA GLY A 241 -3.42 7.23 3.68
C GLY A 241 -4.42 6.93 2.58
N SER A 242 -5.28 5.95 2.82
CA SER A 242 -6.22 5.48 1.80
C SER A 242 -7.53 5.01 2.40
N PHE A 243 -8.64 5.30 1.73
CA PHE A 243 -9.95 4.71 2.04
C PHE A 243 -10.13 3.31 1.43
N SER A 244 -9.18 2.85 0.61
CA SER A 244 -9.28 1.55 -0.08
C SER A 244 -9.35 0.36 0.88
N LYS A 245 -8.84 0.50 2.11
CA LYS A 245 -8.78 -0.60 3.09
C LYS A 245 -9.78 -0.47 4.23
N ILE A 246 -10.37 0.71 4.39
CA ILE A 246 -11.36 0.99 5.42
C ILE A 246 -12.75 1.35 4.86
N LEU A 247 -12.92 1.37 3.54
CA LEU A 247 -14.23 1.57 2.92
C LEU A 247 -14.38 0.67 1.70
N ALA A 248 -13.75 1.04 0.59
CA ALA A 248 -13.73 0.22 -0.62
C ALA A 248 -12.61 0.67 -1.58
N PRO A 249 -11.86 -0.25 -2.21
CA PRO A 249 -10.88 0.12 -3.22
C PRO A 249 -11.53 0.79 -4.46
N GLY A 250 -12.80 0.48 -4.73
CA GLY A 250 -13.57 1.04 -5.85
C GLY A 250 -13.91 2.52 -5.72
N VAL A 251 -13.92 3.12 -4.52
CA VAL A 251 -14.16 4.56 -4.34
C VAL A 251 -13.01 5.42 -4.84
N ARG A 252 -11.83 4.83 -5.04
CA ARG A 252 -10.64 5.52 -5.56
C ARG A 252 -10.29 6.80 -4.82
N LEU A 253 -10.30 6.77 -3.50
CA LEU A 253 -9.90 7.90 -2.65
C LEU A 253 -8.74 7.53 -1.71
N GLY A 254 -7.83 8.47 -1.58
CA GLY A 254 -6.75 8.52 -0.62
C GLY A 254 -6.40 9.98 -0.34
N TRP A 255 -5.38 10.21 0.44
CA TRP A 255 -4.91 11.54 0.77
C TRP A 255 -3.40 11.58 0.97
N LEU A 256 -2.85 12.76 0.80
CA LEU A 256 -1.50 13.13 1.17
C LEU A 256 -1.58 14.29 2.16
N ALA A 257 -0.90 14.19 3.30
CA ALA A 257 -0.67 15.28 4.22
C ALA A 257 0.80 15.72 4.13
N ALA A 258 1.03 17.01 3.91
CA ALA A 258 2.36 17.55 3.65
C ALA A 258 2.48 19.01 4.12
N PRO A 259 3.71 19.56 4.26
CA PRO A 259 3.93 20.99 4.48
C PRO A 259 3.28 21.85 3.40
N PRO A 260 2.86 23.11 3.72
CA PRO A 260 2.08 23.96 2.81
C PRO A 260 2.75 24.25 1.47
N ASP A 261 4.07 24.39 1.44
CA ASP A 261 4.86 24.58 0.22
C ASP A 261 4.82 23.35 -0.70
N VAL A 262 4.96 22.17 -0.14
CA VAL A 262 4.81 20.89 -0.87
C VAL A 262 3.40 20.74 -1.40
N VAL A 263 2.36 21.03 -0.58
CA VAL A 263 0.95 21.03 -1.01
C VAL A 263 0.74 21.97 -2.20
N SER A 264 1.35 23.17 -2.17
CA SER A 264 1.27 24.10 -3.30
C SER A 264 1.82 23.52 -4.59
N HIS A 265 2.99 22.86 -4.54
CA HIS A 265 3.58 22.21 -5.71
C HIS A 265 2.76 21.00 -6.19
N ILE A 266 2.28 20.18 -5.26
CA ILE A 266 1.40 19.04 -5.59
C ILE A 266 0.13 19.52 -6.30
N ASN A 267 -0.49 20.61 -5.82
CA ASN A 267 -1.67 21.19 -6.46
C ASN A 267 -1.39 21.68 -7.91
N GLN A 268 -0.20 22.18 -8.17
CA GLN A 268 0.21 22.58 -9.53
C GLN A 268 0.38 21.36 -10.45
N LEU A 269 1.01 20.27 -9.95
CA LEU A 269 1.12 19.01 -10.70
C LEU A 269 -0.23 18.32 -10.89
N HIS A 270 -1.13 18.48 -9.93
CA HIS A 270 -2.47 17.89 -9.93
C HIS A 270 -3.51 18.77 -10.67
N TYR A 271 -3.09 19.89 -11.24
CA TYR A 271 -3.99 20.82 -11.91
C TYR A 271 -4.83 20.13 -12.99
N GLY A 272 -6.15 20.34 -12.91
CA GLY A 272 -7.11 19.72 -13.83
C GLY A 272 -7.45 18.24 -13.54
N LEU A 273 -6.90 17.65 -12.49
CA LEU A 273 -7.11 16.23 -12.12
C LEU A 273 -7.67 16.03 -10.69
N PRO A 274 -8.60 16.87 -10.18
CA PRO A 274 -9.15 16.70 -8.84
C PRO A 274 -9.88 15.34 -8.72
N THR A 275 -10.02 14.87 -7.49
CA THR A 275 -10.77 13.64 -7.20
C THR A 275 -12.26 13.78 -7.57
N ALA A 276 -12.88 12.63 -7.92
CA ALA A 276 -14.31 12.60 -8.27
C ALA A 276 -15.19 13.06 -7.11
N GLN A 277 -16.02 14.07 -7.36
CA GLN A 277 -16.87 14.67 -6.34
C GLN A 277 -17.90 13.68 -5.75
N PHE A 278 -18.47 12.80 -6.57
CA PHE A 278 -19.38 11.75 -6.10
C PHE A 278 -18.74 10.85 -5.05
N SER A 279 -17.52 10.36 -5.31
CA SER A 279 -16.79 9.53 -4.37
C SER A 279 -16.49 10.27 -3.07
N ALA A 280 -16.07 11.54 -3.16
CA ALA A 280 -15.75 12.36 -2.00
C ALA A 280 -16.99 12.65 -1.13
N LEU A 281 -18.12 12.97 -1.76
CA LEU A 281 -19.39 13.20 -1.08
C LEU A 281 -19.89 11.93 -0.38
N ALA A 282 -19.98 10.80 -1.10
CA ALA A 282 -20.43 9.53 -0.52
C ALA A 282 -19.54 9.11 0.66
N THR A 283 -18.22 9.20 0.49
CA THR A 283 -17.25 8.85 1.54
C THR A 283 -17.39 9.74 2.76
N TYR A 284 -17.48 11.08 2.59
CA TYR A 284 -17.64 12.01 3.70
C TYR A 284 -18.93 11.78 4.47
N TYR A 285 -20.07 11.70 3.77
CA TYR A 285 -21.38 11.54 4.42
C TYR A 285 -21.54 10.21 5.16
N TYR A 286 -20.89 9.17 4.67
CA TYR A 286 -20.86 7.89 5.36
C TYR A 286 -19.90 7.91 6.56
N LEU A 287 -18.64 8.26 6.34
CA LEU A 287 -17.61 8.15 7.37
C LEU A 287 -17.77 9.19 8.50
N ARG A 288 -18.36 10.33 8.22
CA ARG A 288 -18.67 11.32 9.25
C ARG A 288 -19.44 10.72 10.43
N ASP A 289 -20.38 9.84 10.14
CA ASP A 289 -21.33 9.29 11.11
C ASP A 289 -20.95 7.84 11.52
N HIS A 290 -20.15 7.12 10.74
CA HIS A 290 -19.93 5.66 10.90
C HIS A 290 -18.45 5.22 10.97
N MET A 291 -17.47 6.13 10.88
CA MET A 291 -16.06 5.74 10.71
C MET A 291 -15.58 4.75 11.77
N GLU A 292 -15.80 5.05 13.05
CA GLU A 292 -15.25 4.25 14.15
C GLU A 292 -15.90 2.87 14.19
N SER A 293 -17.24 2.81 14.17
CA SER A 293 -17.98 1.54 14.20
C SER A 293 -17.68 0.65 12.99
N HIS A 294 -17.53 1.26 11.82
CA HIS A 294 -17.21 0.53 10.61
C HIS A 294 -15.78 -0.05 10.64
N ILE A 295 -14.79 0.72 11.11
CA ILE A 295 -13.41 0.23 11.28
C ILE A 295 -13.38 -0.92 12.31
N GLU A 296 -14.11 -0.81 13.41
CA GLU A 296 -14.20 -1.85 14.42
C GLU A 296 -14.77 -3.16 13.84
N GLU A 297 -15.84 -3.07 13.06
CA GLU A 297 -16.43 -4.21 12.34
C GLU A 297 -15.43 -4.85 11.37
N LEU A 298 -14.74 -4.05 10.55
CA LEU A 298 -13.71 -4.55 9.64
C LEU A 298 -12.58 -5.26 10.39
N CYS A 299 -12.12 -4.70 11.51
CA CYS A 299 -11.09 -5.32 12.33
C CYS A 299 -11.54 -6.67 12.88
N HIS A 300 -12.80 -6.80 13.29
CA HIS A 300 -13.36 -8.07 13.75
C HIS A 300 -13.39 -9.12 12.63
N ILE A 301 -13.89 -8.75 11.43
CA ILE A 301 -13.96 -9.62 10.25
C ILE A 301 -12.55 -10.10 9.86
N PHE A 302 -11.61 -9.17 9.69
CA PHE A 302 -10.28 -9.52 9.20
C PHE A 302 -9.42 -10.24 10.23
N LYS A 303 -9.61 -9.99 11.52
CA LYS A 303 -9.01 -10.81 12.59
C LYS A 303 -9.44 -12.26 12.47
N GLY A 304 -10.74 -12.52 12.31
CA GLY A 304 -11.25 -13.88 12.12
C GLY A 304 -10.66 -14.56 10.89
N LYS A 305 -10.55 -13.87 9.77
CA LYS A 305 -9.94 -14.40 8.53
C LYS A 305 -8.45 -14.67 8.68
N ARG A 306 -7.69 -13.77 9.32
CA ARG A 306 -6.28 -13.99 9.67
C ARG A 306 -6.12 -15.27 10.49
N ASP A 307 -6.90 -15.43 11.56
CA ASP A 307 -6.82 -16.56 12.46
C ASP A 307 -7.17 -17.87 11.73
N THR A 308 -8.16 -17.84 10.84
CA THR A 308 -8.51 -18.97 9.97
C THR A 308 -7.35 -19.35 9.03
N MET A 309 -6.70 -18.36 8.39
CA MET A 309 -5.58 -18.63 7.47
C MET A 309 -4.37 -19.18 8.21
N LEU A 310 -4.04 -18.65 9.39
CA LEU A 310 -2.97 -19.18 10.24
C LEU A 310 -3.23 -20.63 10.67
N GLY A 311 -4.47 -20.94 11.08
CA GLY A 311 -4.86 -22.32 11.41
C GLY A 311 -4.71 -23.26 10.22
N ALA A 312 -5.22 -22.86 9.05
CA ALA A 312 -5.12 -23.66 7.83
C ALA A 312 -3.66 -23.88 7.38
N ILE A 313 -2.77 -22.88 7.51
CA ILE A 313 -1.34 -23.03 7.26
C ILE A 313 -0.72 -24.03 8.23
N GLY A 314 -1.06 -23.93 9.52
CA GLY A 314 -0.59 -24.88 10.53
C GLY A 314 -0.99 -26.33 10.24
N GLU A 315 -2.24 -26.56 9.78
CA GLU A 315 -2.74 -27.88 9.40
C GLU A 315 -2.09 -28.40 8.11
N ALA A 316 -1.98 -27.58 7.07
CA ALA A 316 -1.52 -28.02 5.76
C ALA A 316 0.01 -28.10 5.63
N MET A 317 0.75 -27.24 6.32
CA MET A 317 2.20 -27.05 6.12
C MET A 317 3.02 -27.28 7.41
N GLY A 318 2.39 -27.09 8.59
CA GLY A 318 3.03 -27.28 9.90
C GLY A 318 4.23 -26.36 10.10
N SER A 319 5.27 -26.87 10.76
CA SER A 319 6.53 -26.14 11.03
C SER A 319 7.49 -26.06 9.82
N ARG A 320 7.08 -26.57 8.66
CA ARG A 320 7.88 -26.57 7.43
C ARG A 320 7.91 -25.19 6.73
N VAL A 321 7.09 -24.27 7.18
CA VAL A 321 7.09 -22.87 6.80
C VAL A 321 7.11 -21.97 8.01
N VAL A 322 7.68 -20.78 7.89
CA VAL A 322 7.63 -19.75 8.95
C VAL A 322 6.68 -18.66 8.49
N SER A 323 5.60 -18.45 9.24
CA SER A 323 4.59 -17.44 8.95
C SER A 323 4.74 -16.24 9.87
N SER A 324 4.57 -15.02 9.35
CA SER A 324 4.32 -13.85 10.19
C SER A 324 3.00 -14.00 10.95
N HIS A 325 2.87 -13.30 12.07
CA HIS A 325 1.67 -13.27 12.89
C HIS A 325 1.28 -11.81 13.19
N PRO A 326 0.77 -11.06 12.19
CA PRO A 326 0.53 -9.64 12.32
C PRO A 326 -0.68 -9.35 13.22
N ASP A 327 -0.58 -8.25 14.00
CA ASP A 327 -1.67 -7.72 14.82
C ASP A 327 -2.65 -6.82 14.04
N GLY A 328 -2.55 -6.82 12.72
CA GLY A 328 -3.40 -6.03 11.84
C GLY A 328 -3.08 -6.22 10.37
N GLY A 329 -3.62 -5.35 9.53
CA GLY A 329 -3.42 -5.40 8.08
C GLY A 329 -4.19 -6.53 7.40
N LEU A 330 -3.71 -6.97 6.22
CA LEU A 330 -4.43 -7.92 5.36
C LEU A 330 -3.54 -9.06 4.84
N PHE A 331 -2.33 -9.25 5.38
CA PHE A 331 -1.33 -10.14 4.80
C PHE A 331 -0.71 -11.07 5.82
N LEU A 332 -0.40 -12.29 5.35
CA LEU A 332 0.61 -13.15 5.96
C LEU A 332 1.81 -13.24 5.03
N TRP A 333 3.00 -13.19 5.61
CA TRP A 333 4.28 -13.35 4.93
C TRP A 333 4.87 -14.68 5.35
N LEU A 334 5.04 -15.58 4.39
CA LEU A 334 5.55 -16.91 4.65
C LEU A 334 6.95 -17.06 4.08
N ARG A 335 7.88 -17.57 4.88
CA ARG A 335 9.18 -18.03 4.44
C ARG A 335 9.14 -19.55 4.25
N MET A 336 9.43 -19.98 3.02
CA MET A 336 9.66 -21.36 2.65
C MET A 336 11.07 -21.78 3.05
N GLN A 337 11.38 -23.07 2.91
CA GLN A 337 12.74 -23.59 3.11
C GLN A 337 13.73 -22.96 2.13
N ASP A 338 15.00 -22.94 2.51
CA ASP A 338 16.06 -22.39 1.68
C ASP A 338 16.19 -23.20 0.37
N GLY A 339 16.41 -22.50 -0.75
CA GLY A 339 16.47 -23.07 -2.08
C GLY A 339 15.12 -23.26 -2.79
N VAL A 340 13.99 -23.02 -2.12
CA VAL A 340 12.67 -23.08 -2.75
C VAL A 340 12.46 -21.83 -3.64
N ASN A 341 12.20 -22.05 -4.93
CA ASN A 341 11.85 -20.99 -5.87
C ASN A 341 10.32 -20.82 -5.93
N THR A 342 9.81 -19.80 -5.26
CA THR A 342 8.39 -19.54 -5.15
C THR A 342 7.75 -19.06 -6.47
N THR A 343 8.53 -18.52 -7.39
CA THR A 343 8.05 -18.11 -8.73
C THR A 343 7.74 -19.33 -9.60
N THR A 344 8.57 -20.36 -9.54
CA THR A 344 8.33 -21.62 -10.26
C THR A 344 7.10 -22.35 -9.70
N LEU A 345 6.93 -22.35 -8.37
CA LEU A 345 5.78 -22.98 -7.70
C LEU A 345 4.46 -22.29 -8.03
N LEU A 346 4.48 -20.99 -8.29
CA LEU A 346 3.25 -20.22 -8.62
C LEU A 346 2.57 -20.77 -9.88
N ALA A 347 3.31 -21.22 -10.88
CA ALA A 347 2.72 -21.79 -12.09
C ALA A 347 1.90 -23.05 -11.76
N LYS A 348 2.46 -23.95 -10.94
CA LYS A 348 1.77 -25.19 -10.49
C LYS A 348 0.55 -24.86 -9.59
N ALA A 349 0.67 -23.86 -8.71
CA ALA A 349 -0.44 -23.44 -7.87
C ALA A 349 -1.61 -22.93 -8.73
N ARG A 350 -1.34 -22.14 -9.76
CA ARG A 350 -2.35 -21.63 -10.70
C ARG A 350 -3.06 -22.74 -11.48
N GLU A 351 -2.36 -23.79 -11.88
CA GLU A 351 -2.96 -24.98 -12.52
C GLU A 351 -3.97 -25.67 -11.60
N ARG A 352 -3.80 -25.54 -10.28
CA ARG A 352 -4.71 -26.07 -9.25
C ARG A 352 -5.73 -25.03 -8.76
N GLY A 353 -5.82 -23.88 -9.43
CA GLY A 353 -6.81 -22.82 -9.12
C GLY A 353 -6.43 -21.90 -7.96
N VAL A 354 -5.20 -21.94 -7.45
CA VAL A 354 -4.73 -21.06 -6.36
C VAL A 354 -3.67 -20.09 -6.86
N THR A 355 -3.73 -18.83 -6.41
CA THR A 355 -2.67 -17.86 -6.67
C THR A 355 -2.23 -17.15 -5.38
N TYR A 356 -0.96 -16.73 -5.37
CA TYR A 356 -0.32 -15.95 -4.31
C TYR A 356 0.64 -14.94 -4.92
N ALA A 357 1.12 -13.98 -4.12
CA ALA A 357 2.16 -13.07 -4.56
C ALA A 357 3.54 -13.61 -4.15
N THR A 358 4.47 -13.68 -5.11
CA THR A 358 5.84 -14.13 -4.86
C THR A 358 6.66 -13.06 -4.16
N GLY A 359 7.56 -13.44 -3.27
CA GLY A 359 8.44 -12.51 -2.57
C GLY A 359 9.30 -11.66 -3.49
N GLN A 360 9.70 -12.22 -4.65
CA GLN A 360 10.47 -11.50 -5.66
C GLN A 360 9.74 -10.23 -6.16
N SER A 361 8.41 -10.26 -6.24
CA SER A 361 7.62 -9.10 -6.70
C SER A 361 7.66 -7.91 -5.75
N PHE A 362 8.11 -8.10 -4.50
CA PHE A 362 8.23 -7.08 -3.47
C PHE A 362 9.68 -6.65 -3.21
N SER A 363 10.68 -7.34 -3.78
CA SER A 363 12.09 -7.04 -3.56
C SER A 363 12.50 -5.78 -4.31
N ALA A 364 12.93 -4.76 -3.57
CA ALA A 364 13.46 -3.52 -4.11
C ALA A 364 14.78 -3.73 -4.86
N ASN A 365 15.65 -4.61 -4.34
CA ASN A 365 16.93 -4.99 -4.95
C ASN A 365 16.79 -6.13 -5.97
N ARG A 366 15.55 -6.60 -6.26
CA ARG A 366 15.22 -7.66 -7.23
C ARG A 366 15.89 -8.99 -6.94
N ILE A 367 16.11 -9.31 -5.67
CA ILE A 367 16.75 -10.53 -5.22
C ILE A 367 15.74 -11.69 -5.28
N GLU A 368 16.12 -12.81 -5.88
CA GLU A 368 15.36 -14.07 -5.77
C GLU A 368 15.29 -14.51 -4.31
N ASN A 369 14.13 -14.95 -3.90
CA ASN A 369 13.90 -15.33 -2.50
C ASN A 369 12.84 -16.43 -2.39
N ASN A 370 12.77 -17.03 -1.20
CA ASN A 370 11.87 -18.13 -0.85
C ASN A 370 10.62 -17.65 -0.09
N TYR A 371 10.19 -16.43 -0.31
CA TYR A 371 9.01 -15.87 0.37
C TYR A 371 7.77 -15.85 -0.51
N ILE A 372 6.59 -15.91 0.14
CA ILE A 372 5.29 -15.63 -0.47
C ILE A 372 4.46 -14.74 0.42
N ARG A 373 3.58 -13.93 -0.19
CA ARG A 373 2.55 -13.19 0.53
C ARG A 373 1.17 -13.77 0.24
N LEU A 374 0.41 -14.02 1.30
CA LEU A 374 -0.99 -14.42 1.25
C LEU A 374 -1.87 -13.29 1.78
N ALA A 375 -2.82 -12.84 0.98
CA ALA A 375 -3.85 -11.87 1.39
C ALA A 375 -5.10 -12.61 1.85
N PHE A 376 -5.63 -12.27 3.03
CA PHE A 376 -6.79 -12.95 3.62
C PHE A 376 -8.09 -12.13 3.58
N GLY A 377 -8.07 -10.92 3.00
CA GLY A 377 -9.21 -10.00 3.08
C GLY A 377 -10.45 -10.44 2.30
N HIS A 378 -10.29 -11.05 1.13
CA HIS A 378 -11.37 -11.29 0.17
C HIS A 378 -12.12 -12.60 0.40
N GLN A 379 -11.40 -13.70 0.60
CA GLN A 379 -11.99 -15.04 0.66
C GLN A 379 -12.82 -15.27 1.91
N THR A 380 -13.85 -16.10 1.81
CA THR A 380 -14.59 -16.60 2.98
C THR A 380 -13.70 -17.51 3.83
N HIS A 381 -14.11 -17.77 5.07
CA HIS A 381 -13.40 -18.70 5.95
C HIS A 381 -13.26 -20.10 5.36
N GLN A 382 -14.27 -20.57 4.60
CA GLN A 382 -14.23 -21.87 3.94
C GLN A 382 -13.23 -21.86 2.78
N GLU A 383 -13.27 -20.86 1.91
CA GLU A 383 -12.34 -20.72 0.78
C GLU A 383 -10.89 -20.57 1.25
N ILE A 384 -10.66 -19.89 2.38
CA ILE A 384 -9.32 -19.82 3.00
C ILE A 384 -8.83 -21.22 3.36
N ARG A 385 -9.63 -22.03 4.07
CA ARG A 385 -9.23 -23.39 4.44
C ARG A 385 -9.00 -24.28 3.23
N GLU A 386 -9.91 -24.25 2.27
CA GLU A 386 -9.80 -25.06 1.05
C GLU A 386 -8.59 -24.65 0.20
N GLY A 387 -8.44 -23.35 -0.07
CA GLY A 387 -7.35 -22.82 -0.89
C GLY A 387 -5.96 -23.04 -0.27
N ILE A 388 -5.82 -22.88 1.06
CA ILE A 388 -4.56 -23.18 1.76
C ILE A 388 -4.29 -24.68 1.77
N GLY A 389 -5.30 -25.53 1.88
CA GLY A 389 -5.16 -26.98 1.74
C GLY A 389 -4.64 -27.40 0.37
N VAL A 390 -5.20 -26.81 -0.70
CA VAL A 390 -4.72 -27.03 -2.08
C VAL A 390 -3.27 -26.54 -2.24
N LEU A 391 -2.96 -25.37 -1.69
CA LEU A 391 -1.60 -24.80 -1.75
C LEU A 391 -0.57 -25.68 -1.04
N GLY A 392 -0.92 -26.21 0.16
CA GLY A 392 -0.12 -27.16 0.91
C GLY A 392 0.19 -28.43 0.10
N SER A 393 -0.84 -28.99 -0.55
CA SER A 393 -0.68 -30.16 -1.43
C SER A 393 0.27 -29.88 -2.61
N VAL A 394 0.16 -28.71 -3.26
CA VAL A 394 1.05 -28.31 -4.34
C VAL A 394 2.51 -28.21 -3.86
N PHE A 395 2.72 -27.66 -2.68
CA PHE A 395 4.07 -27.53 -2.11
C PHE A 395 4.66 -28.88 -1.72
N GLU A 396 3.85 -29.77 -1.12
CA GLU A 396 4.27 -31.15 -0.79
C GLU A 396 4.65 -31.93 -2.04
N GLU A 397 3.78 -31.99 -3.06
CA GLU A 397 4.00 -32.67 -4.33
C GLU A 397 5.22 -32.12 -5.11
N SER A 398 5.58 -30.89 -4.85
CA SER A 398 6.74 -30.22 -5.47
C SER A 398 8.04 -30.36 -4.66
N GLY A 399 8.01 -31.05 -3.51
CA GLY A 399 9.15 -31.16 -2.60
C GLY A 399 9.55 -29.87 -1.89
N ALA A 400 8.69 -28.85 -1.91
CA ALA A 400 8.97 -27.56 -1.28
C ALA A 400 8.76 -27.56 0.25
N LEU A 401 8.19 -28.64 0.80
CA LEU A 401 7.98 -28.86 2.23
C LEU A 401 8.82 -30.04 2.77
N SER A 402 9.76 -30.59 2.00
CA SER A 402 10.59 -31.74 2.37
C SER A 402 11.77 -31.37 3.26
#